data_42f537e48645a100f69c34e9cd4eef5e
#
_entry.id   42f537e48645a100f69c34e9cd4eef5e
#
_cell.length_a   1.000
_cell.length_b   1.000
_cell.length_c   1.000
_cell.angle_alpha   90.00
_cell.angle_beta   90.00
_cell.angle_gamma   90.00
#
_symmetry.space_group_name_H-M   'P 1'
#
loop_
_entity.id
_entity.type
_entity.pdbx_description
1 polymer ?
#
loop_
_entity_poly.entity_id
_entity_poly.type
_entity_poly.pdbx_seq_one_letter_code
_entity_poly.pdbx_strand_id
1 'polypeptide(L)'
;MINLFLRTLIFLSVVAAPAAHAQVTVDVSKITCEQFIVMPKADSVAIWLSGYYHGDKHVSTIDVNKFEENARNLRTACRLPDNFKKTIMQLIESTTAK
;
A
#
# COMPACT_ATOMS: atom_id res chain seq x y z
N MET A 1 2.77 13.38 -57.67
CA MET A 1 1.65 12.47 -57.35
C MET A 1 2.03 11.33 -56.41
N ILE A 2 3.19 10.79 -56.58
CA ILE A 2 3.63 9.63 -55.78
C ILE A 2 3.99 10.03 -54.35
N ASN A 3 4.31 11.27 -54.17
CA ASN A 3 4.74 11.77 -52.86
C ASN A 3 3.63 11.87 -51.81
N LEU A 4 2.40 11.77 -52.24
CA LEU A 4 1.26 11.84 -51.34
C LEU A 4 1.04 10.55 -50.57
N PHE A 5 1.50 9.45 -51.11
CA PHE A 5 1.32 8.16 -50.48
C PHE A 5 2.33 7.88 -49.38
N LEU A 6 3.45 8.51 -49.45
CA LEU A 6 4.51 8.36 -48.45
C LEU A 6 4.21 9.12 -47.15
N ARG A 7 3.32 10.08 -47.23
CA ARG A 7 2.99 10.91 -46.07
C ARG A 7 2.00 10.25 -45.14
N THR A 8 1.25 9.30 -45.62
CA THR A 8 0.23 8.66 -44.83
C THR A 8 0.75 7.51 -43.94
N LEU A 9 1.94 7.06 -44.25
CA LEU A 9 2.51 5.90 -43.49
C LEU A 9 3.22 6.29 -42.20
N ILE A 10 3.47 7.57 -42.04
CA ILE A 10 4.28 8.04 -40.90
C ILE A 10 3.44 8.18 -39.63
N PHE A 11 2.15 8.25 -39.75
CA PHE A 11 1.27 8.48 -38.61
C PHE A 11 0.93 7.26 -37.79
N LEU A 12 1.22 6.08 -38.28
CA LEU A 12 0.82 4.86 -37.61
C LEU A 12 1.79 4.37 -36.54
N SER A 13 2.97 4.96 -36.49
CA SER A 13 4.00 4.52 -35.53
C SER A 13 3.94 5.24 -34.17
N VAL A 14 3.06 6.24 -34.03
CA VAL A 14 3.04 7.07 -32.83
C VAL A 14 2.07 6.53 -31.78
N VAL A 15 1.29 5.51 -32.12
CA VAL A 15 0.20 5.04 -31.27
C VAL A 15 0.65 3.97 -30.29
N ALA A 16 1.90 3.61 -30.33
CA ALA A 16 2.41 2.57 -29.46
C ALA A 16 3.00 3.09 -28.14
N ALA A 17 2.44 4.17 -27.62
CA ALA A 17 2.77 4.54 -26.25
C ALA A 17 2.18 3.46 -25.36
N PRO A 18 3.00 2.65 -24.68
CA PRO A 18 2.48 1.65 -23.77
C PRO A 18 1.64 2.38 -22.73
N ALA A 19 0.45 1.88 -22.53
CA ALA A 19 -0.31 2.23 -21.37
C ALA A 19 0.63 2.05 -20.19
N ALA A 20 1.13 3.14 -19.69
CA ALA A 20 2.08 3.11 -18.62
C ALA A 20 1.52 2.26 -17.50
N HIS A 21 2.25 1.24 -17.14
CA HIS A 21 2.06 0.63 -15.85
C HIS A 21 2.40 1.72 -14.83
N ALA A 22 1.41 2.52 -14.48
CA ALA A 22 1.56 3.47 -13.40
C ALA A 22 1.87 2.66 -12.16
N GLN A 23 3.11 2.66 -11.72
CA GLN A 23 3.46 2.12 -10.44
C GLN A 23 2.74 2.94 -9.38
N VAL A 24 1.81 2.31 -8.69
CA VAL A 24 1.16 2.91 -7.55
C VAL A 24 2.05 2.63 -6.35
N THR A 25 2.68 3.65 -5.83
CA THR A 25 3.46 3.54 -4.61
C THR A 25 2.66 4.14 -3.47
N VAL A 26 2.73 3.47 -2.32
CA VAL A 26 2.06 3.93 -1.11
C VAL A 26 3.11 4.11 -0.02
N ASP A 27 3.14 5.27 0.59
CA ASP A 27 3.98 5.51 1.76
C ASP A 27 3.18 5.12 3.00
N VAL A 28 3.51 3.97 3.56
CA VAL A 28 2.78 3.41 4.70
C VAL A 28 2.87 4.32 5.93
N SER A 29 3.95 5.08 6.07
CA SER A 29 4.11 5.99 7.21
C SER A 29 3.08 7.13 7.22
N LYS A 30 2.43 7.38 6.08
CA LYS A 30 1.44 8.46 5.93
C LYS A 30 0.00 7.97 5.96
N ILE A 31 -0.22 6.67 6.04
CA ILE A 31 -1.57 6.12 6.09
C ILE A 31 -2.18 6.43 7.45
N THR A 32 -3.30 7.15 7.43
CA THR A 32 -4.07 7.41 8.65
C THR A 32 -5.00 6.23 8.96
N CYS A 33 -5.45 6.14 10.20
CA CYS A 33 -6.45 5.17 10.59
C CYS A 33 -7.72 5.26 9.74
N GLU A 34 -8.18 6.49 9.49
CA GLU A 34 -9.37 6.72 8.67
C GLU A 34 -9.21 6.12 7.26
N GLN A 35 -8.04 6.30 6.66
CA GLN A 35 -7.73 5.70 5.37
C GLN A 35 -7.62 4.19 5.45
N PHE A 36 -7.01 3.68 6.49
CA PHE A 36 -6.75 2.25 6.65
C PHE A 36 -8.03 1.43 6.72
N ILE A 37 -9.04 1.90 7.45
CA ILE A 37 -10.28 1.14 7.63
C ILE A 37 -11.13 1.03 6.36
N VAL A 38 -10.88 1.88 5.37
CA VAL A 38 -11.66 1.87 4.11
C VAL A 38 -10.85 1.42 2.90
N MET A 39 -9.55 1.20 3.04
CA MET A 39 -8.73 0.87 1.89
C MET A 39 -8.89 -0.60 1.48
N PRO A 40 -8.97 -0.89 0.16
CA PRO A 40 -9.18 -2.25 -0.31
C PRO A 40 -8.04 -3.23 -0.02
N LYS A 41 -6.85 -2.73 0.17
CA LYS A 41 -5.63 -3.53 0.37
C LYS A 41 -5.12 -3.45 1.81
N ALA A 42 -5.99 -3.23 2.77
CA ALA A 42 -5.60 -3.08 4.17
C ALA A 42 -4.81 -4.28 4.70
N ASP A 43 -5.17 -5.49 4.29
CA ASP A 43 -4.46 -6.69 4.73
C ASP A 43 -3.01 -6.73 4.21
N SER A 44 -2.78 -6.25 3.00
CA SER A 44 -1.41 -6.15 2.46
C SER A 44 -0.57 -5.18 3.26
N VAL A 45 -1.15 -4.07 3.69
CA VAL A 45 -0.47 -3.09 4.56
C VAL A 45 -0.18 -3.71 5.92
N ALA A 46 -1.12 -4.47 6.49
CA ALA A 46 -0.91 -5.14 7.76
C ALA A 46 0.23 -6.16 7.69
N ILE A 47 0.31 -6.91 6.60
CA ILE A 47 1.42 -7.85 6.36
C ILE A 47 2.75 -7.09 6.27
N TRP A 48 2.77 -5.98 5.53
CA TRP A 48 3.97 -5.16 5.42
C TRP A 48 4.43 -4.64 6.79
N LEU A 49 3.50 -4.14 7.59
CA LEU A 49 3.79 -3.64 8.94
C LEU A 49 4.38 -4.73 9.83
N SER A 50 3.85 -5.95 9.74
CA SER A 50 4.38 -7.08 10.47
C SER A 50 5.84 -7.33 10.12
N GLY A 51 6.17 -7.33 8.82
CA GLY A 51 7.54 -7.48 8.36
C GLY A 51 8.45 -6.32 8.78
N TYR A 52 7.94 -5.11 8.73
CA TYR A 52 8.71 -3.92 9.10
C TYR A 52 9.14 -3.94 10.57
N TYR A 53 8.21 -4.31 11.47
CA TYR A 53 8.48 -4.29 12.90
C TYR A 53 9.20 -5.53 13.41
N HIS A 54 9.17 -6.63 12.66
CA HIS A 54 9.77 -7.90 13.10
C HIS A 54 10.92 -8.37 12.20
N GLY A 55 11.22 -7.66 11.12
CA GLY A 55 12.21 -8.08 10.13
C GLY A 55 13.63 -8.15 10.65
N ASP A 56 13.95 -7.39 11.67
CA ASP A 56 15.29 -7.40 12.27
C ASP A 56 15.60 -8.68 13.05
N LYS A 57 14.60 -9.49 13.33
CA LYS A 57 14.78 -10.73 14.11
C LYS A 57 15.20 -11.93 13.26
N HIS A 58 15.26 -11.76 11.95
CA HIS A 58 15.64 -12.82 11.00
C HIS A 58 14.89 -14.14 11.20
N VAL A 59 13.63 -14.04 11.60
CA VAL A 59 12.77 -15.21 11.84
C VAL A 59 12.01 -15.53 10.55
N SER A 60 12.14 -16.75 10.09
CA SER A 60 11.48 -17.22 8.87
C SER A 60 10.10 -17.83 9.12
N THR A 61 9.68 -17.93 10.37
CA THR A 61 8.37 -18.44 10.73
C THR A 61 7.45 -17.31 11.15
N ILE A 62 6.16 -17.49 10.91
CA ILE A 62 5.14 -16.53 11.29
C ILE A 62 4.09 -17.24 12.15
N ASP A 63 3.72 -16.61 13.25
CA ASP A 63 2.57 -17.04 14.03
C ASP A 63 1.33 -16.40 13.42
N VAL A 64 0.59 -17.17 12.64
CA VAL A 64 -0.57 -16.67 11.90
C VAL A 64 -1.66 -16.18 12.85
N ASN A 65 -1.90 -16.89 13.95
CA ASN A 65 -2.92 -16.49 14.90
C ASN A 65 -2.59 -15.16 15.56
N LYS A 66 -1.34 -14.98 15.94
CA LYS A 66 -0.89 -13.73 16.53
C LYS A 66 -0.92 -12.57 15.53
N PHE A 67 -0.54 -12.85 14.30
CA PHE A 67 -0.64 -11.86 13.23
C PHE A 67 -2.09 -11.40 13.03
N GLU A 68 -3.02 -12.32 12.94
CA GLU A 68 -4.44 -12.00 12.76
C GLU A 68 -5.00 -11.22 13.96
N GLU A 69 -4.61 -11.58 15.16
CA GLU A 69 -5.00 -10.86 16.37
C GLU A 69 -4.50 -9.42 16.33
N ASN A 70 -3.23 -9.23 15.99
CA ASN A 70 -2.64 -7.89 15.90
C ASN A 70 -3.32 -7.06 14.81
N ALA A 71 -3.65 -7.66 13.67
CA ALA A 71 -4.35 -6.98 12.59
C ALA A 71 -5.77 -6.57 13.01
N ARG A 72 -6.48 -7.43 13.73
CA ARG A 72 -7.80 -7.09 14.28
C ARG A 72 -7.71 -5.96 15.29
N ASN A 73 -6.74 -6.02 16.17
CA ASN A 73 -6.55 -4.99 17.19
C ASN A 73 -6.26 -3.64 16.56
N LEU A 74 -5.47 -3.60 15.50
CA LEU A 74 -5.20 -2.38 14.76
C LEU A 74 -6.48 -1.82 14.13
N ARG A 75 -7.26 -2.67 13.47
CA ARG A 75 -8.54 -2.23 12.87
C ARG A 75 -9.50 -1.70 13.92
N THR A 76 -9.61 -2.39 15.04
CA THR A 76 -10.49 -1.97 16.14
C THR A 76 -10.06 -0.62 16.70
N ALA A 77 -8.77 -0.43 16.93
CA ALA A 77 -8.23 0.84 17.41
C ALA A 77 -8.45 1.96 16.40
N CYS A 78 -8.28 1.68 15.11
CA CYS A 78 -8.48 2.66 14.05
C CYS A 78 -9.93 3.09 13.87
N ARG A 79 -10.90 2.29 14.32
CA ARG A 79 -12.32 2.63 14.26
C ARG A 79 -12.75 3.62 15.34
N LEU A 80 -11.91 3.87 16.32
CA LEU A 80 -12.20 4.87 17.33
C LEU A 80 -12.01 6.27 16.71
N PRO A 81 -13.00 7.16 16.79
CA PRO A 81 -12.91 8.48 16.14
C PRO A 81 -11.70 9.30 16.57
N ASP A 82 -11.26 9.18 17.81
CA ASP A 82 -10.09 9.89 18.31
C ASP A 82 -8.79 9.48 17.58
N ASN A 83 -8.80 8.33 16.93
CA ASN A 83 -7.62 7.81 16.24
C ASN A 83 -7.65 8.08 14.72
N PHE A 84 -8.73 8.63 14.17
CA PHE A 84 -8.91 8.74 12.72
C PHE A 84 -7.78 9.51 12.04
N LYS A 85 -7.28 10.56 12.66
CA LYS A 85 -6.22 11.40 12.10
C LYS A 85 -4.81 10.93 12.44
N LYS A 86 -4.68 9.96 13.32
CA LYS A 86 -3.39 9.36 13.63
C LYS A 86 -2.97 8.45 12.48
N THR A 87 -1.68 8.35 12.23
CA THR A 87 -1.18 7.35 11.30
C THR A 87 -1.18 5.97 11.97
N ILE A 88 -1.31 4.93 11.17
CA ILE A 88 -1.29 3.58 11.71
C ILE A 88 0.05 3.27 12.38
N MET A 89 1.15 3.79 11.85
CA MET A 89 2.46 3.59 12.45
C MET A 89 2.58 4.28 13.80
N GLN A 90 2.07 5.50 13.94
CA GLN A 90 2.01 6.19 15.24
C GLN A 90 1.23 5.38 16.26
N LEU A 91 0.10 4.81 15.84
CA LEU A 91 -0.74 4.03 16.73
C LEU A 91 -0.04 2.76 17.20
N ILE A 92 0.61 2.05 16.28
CA ILE A 92 1.37 0.84 16.61
C ILE A 92 2.51 1.17 17.57
N GLU A 93 3.28 2.21 17.27
CA GLU A 93 4.43 2.61 18.09
C GLU A 93 4.00 2.99 19.50
N SER A 94 2.86 3.66 19.65
CA SER A 94 2.35 4.03 20.97
C SER A 94 1.91 2.82 21.81
N THR A 95 1.47 1.73 21.16
CA THR A 95 1.05 0.51 21.85
C THR A 95 2.20 -0.44 22.12
N THR A 96 3.22 -0.45 21.28
CA THR A 96 4.37 -1.36 21.41
C THR A 96 5.48 -0.79 22.29
N ALA A 97 5.50 0.53 22.52
CA ALA A 97 6.48 1.19 23.36
C ALA A 97 6.31 0.87 24.86
N LYS A 98 5.32 0.09 25.18
CA LYS A 98 5.09 -0.40 26.54
C LYS A 98 5.69 -1.81 26.66
#